data_4723df2823c095886f1a4da09cabe55c
#
_entry.id   4723df2823c095886f1a4da09cabe55c
#
_cell.length_a   1.000
_cell.length_b   1.000
_cell.length_c   1.000
_cell.angle_alpha   90.00
_cell.angle_beta   90.00
_cell.angle_gamma   90.00
#
_symmetry.space_group_name_H-M   'P 1'
#
loop_
_entity.id
_entity.type
_entity.pdbx_description
1 polymer ?
#
loop_
_entity_poly.entity_id
_entity_poly.type
_entity_poly.pdbx_seq_one_letter_code
_entity_poly.pdbx_strand_id
1 'polypeptide(L)'
;MIGAGAIALEFASMWNAAGSKVTLLIRKDRVLSAWDRRAGTTLTRELKRHGVNIITRASVTHVDTGANLGATVHYTREGQDGEQSVWGEIALVAIGRDPITDPAWGVTIDDHGHVATDAYGRTDKPGVWAVGDVTAGHALAHRAFEQGIVIAETIAGLNPKPVDEATVPQIVFSFPEAASVGLTVEQAQAREDLIEIKETNYPMLANARMLMRGTA
;
A
#
# COMPACT_ATOMS: atom_id res chain seq x y z
N MET A 1 -11.79 10.84 -0.14
CA MET A 1 -11.21 9.50 0.05
C MET A 1 -10.32 9.54 1.28
N ILE A 2 -10.30 8.48 2.07
CA ILE A 2 -9.53 8.38 3.31
C ILE A 2 -8.45 7.30 3.10
N GLY A 3 -7.17 7.69 3.14
CA GLY A 3 -6.04 6.77 2.96
C GLY A 3 -4.95 7.33 2.04
N ALA A 4 -3.77 6.71 2.12
CA ALA A 4 -2.56 7.14 1.40
C ALA A 4 -1.77 5.97 0.78
N GLY A 5 -2.33 4.77 0.82
CA GLY A 5 -1.77 3.55 0.23
C GLY A 5 -2.16 3.35 -1.24
N ALA A 6 -1.72 2.23 -1.83
CA ALA A 6 -1.92 1.90 -3.24
C ALA A 6 -3.39 2.04 -3.67
N ILE A 7 -4.31 1.41 -2.95
CA ILE A 7 -5.75 1.43 -3.27
C ILE A 7 -6.28 2.87 -3.35
N ALA A 8 -5.97 3.71 -2.35
CA ALA A 8 -6.41 5.10 -2.34
C ALA A 8 -5.90 5.88 -3.56
N LEU A 9 -4.64 5.66 -3.95
CA LEU A 9 -3.98 6.41 -5.03
C LEU A 9 -4.44 5.95 -6.42
N GLU A 10 -4.67 4.67 -6.60
CA GLU A 10 -5.21 4.10 -7.84
C GLU A 10 -6.62 4.61 -8.09
N PHE A 11 -7.52 4.51 -7.10
CA PHE A 11 -8.86 5.07 -7.20
C PHE A 11 -8.84 6.60 -7.35
N ALA A 12 -7.95 7.31 -6.65
CA ALA A 12 -7.82 8.76 -6.82
C ALA A 12 -7.42 9.14 -8.25
N SER A 13 -6.47 8.43 -8.83
CA SER A 13 -6.04 8.65 -10.22
C SER A 13 -7.14 8.31 -11.22
N MET A 14 -7.83 7.18 -11.03
CA MET A 14 -8.91 6.73 -11.90
C MET A 14 -10.10 7.70 -11.88
N TRP A 15 -10.58 8.09 -10.69
CA TRP A 15 -11.72 9.01 -10.57
C TRP A 15 -11.37 10.42 -11.04
N ASN A 16 -10.16 10.89 -10.75
CA ASN A 16 -9.70 12.18 -11.26
C ASN A 16 -9.62 12.18 -12.78
N ALA A 17 -9.10 11.13 -13.40
CA ALA A 17 -9.08 10.97 -14.85
C ALA A 17 -10.48 10.88 -15.46
N ALA A 18 -11.46 10.32 -14.74
CA ALA A 18 -12.87 10.29 -15.12
C ALA A 18 -13.60 11.63 -14.92
N GLY A 19 -12.91 12.69 -14.45
CA GLY A 19 -13.46 14.02 -14.28
C GLY A 19 -14.03 14.34 -12.89
N SER A 20 -13.91 13.40 -11.91
CA SER A 20 -14.33 13.66 -10.54
C SER A 20 -13.37 14.61 -9.83
N LYS A 21 -13.90 15.49 -8.95
CA LYS A 21 -13.11 16.27 -8.02
C LYS A 21 -12.72 15.39 -6.84
N VAL A 22 -11.46 14.99 -6.77
CA VAL A 22 -10.95 14.07 -5.75
C VAL A 22 -10.27 14.82 -4.63
N THR A 23 -10.67 14.53 -3.38
CA THR A 23 -9.95 14.96 -2.16
C THR A 23 -9.44 13.73 -1.41
N LEU A 24 -8.14 13.68 -1.15
CA LEU A 24 -7.48 12.69 -0.29
C LEU A 24 -7.23 13.27 1.10
N LEU A 25 -7.71 12.60 2.14
CA LEU A 25 -7.36 12.86 3.54
C LEU A 25 -6.29 11.86 3.96
N ILE A 26 -5.09 12.34 4.26
CA ILE A 26 -3.94 11.50 4.60
C ILE A 26 -3.35 11.88 5.96
N ARG A 27 -3.08 10.88 6.79
CA ARG A 27 -2.59 11.07 8.16
C ARG A 27 -1.15 11.58 8.23
N LYS A 28 -0.33 11.24 7.26
CA LYS A 28 1.09 11.64 7.19
C LYS A 28 1.28 12.88 6.29
N ASP A 29 2.53 13.30 6.15
CA ASP A 29 2.93 14.45 5.33
C ASP A 29 2.93 14.16 3.81
N ARG A 30 2.92 12.87 3.43
CA ARG A 30 2.96 12.40 2.04
C ARG A 30 2.20 11.10 1.86
N VAL A 31 1.87 10.78 0.63
CA VAL A 31 1.36 9.46 0.24
C VAL A 31 2.46 8.41 0.30
N LEU A 32 2.11 7.14 0.36
CA LEU A 32 3.04 5.99 0.45
C LEU A 32 4.12 6.21 1.51
N SER A 33 3.72 6.61 2.71
CA SER A 33 4.66 7.02 3.76
C SER A 33 5.61 5.91 4.23
N ALA A 34 5.29 4.64 3.97
CA ALA A 34 6.15 3.49 4.24
C ALA A 34 7.19 3.22 3.13
N TRP A 35 7.05 3.87 1.98
CA TRP A 35 7.98 3.76 0.86
C TRP A 35 9.10 4.80 1.00
N ASP A 36 10.09 4.71 0.09
CA ASP A 36 11.13 5.72 0.00
C ASP A 36 10.54 7.14 0.02
N ARG A 37 11.17 8.03 0.80
CA ARG A 37 10.67 9.38 1.04
C ARG A 37 10.53 10.19 -0.24
N ARG A 38 11.48 10.04 -1.18
CA ARG A 38 11.44 10.75 -2.46
C ARG A 38 10.31 10.27 -3.34
N ALA A 39 10.08 8.96 -3.41
CA ALA A 39 8.98 8.38 -4.18
C ALA A 39 7.63 8.93 -3.67
N GLY A 40 7.37 8.86 -2.37
CA GLY A 40 6.14 9.38 -1.77
C GLY A 40 5.97 10.89 -1.96
N THR A 41 7.04 11.67 -1.78
CA THR A 41 7.00 13.14 -1.97
C THR A 41 6.76 13.53 -3.42
N THR A 42 7.43 12.86 -4.35
CA THR A 42 7.27 13.11 -5.79
C THR A 42 5.85 12.77 -6.22
N LEU A 43 5.33 11.60 -5.84
CA LEU A 43 3.98 11.20 -6.18
C LEU A 43 2.92 12.15 -5.58
N THR A 44 3.11 12.60 -4.33
CA THR A 44 2.23 13.60 -3.71
C THR A 44 2.17 14.89 -4.53
N ARG A 45 3.31 15.35 -5.01
CA ARG A 45 3.40 16.58 -5.83
C ARG A 45 2.72 16.37 -7.18
N GLU A 46 2.97 15.25 -7.85
CA GLU A 46 2.40 14.97 -9.17
C GLU A 46 0.87 14.79 -9.12
N LEU A 47 0.35 14.07 -8.13
CA LEU A 47 -1.10 13.97 -7.94
C LEU A 47 -1.76 15.34 -7.75
N LYS A 48 -1.14 16.22 -6.95
CA LYS A 48 -1.62 17.62 -6.80
C LYS A 48 -1.57 18.39 -8.13
N ARG A 49 -0.52 18.22 -8.91
CA ARG A 49 -0.38 18.86 -10.23
C ARG A 49 -1.47 18.40 -11.19
N HIS A 50 -1.93 17.15 -11.06
CA HIS A 50 -3.03 16.59 -11.85
C HIS A 50 -4.42 16.92 -11.29
N GLY A 51 -4.52 17.74 -10.26
CA GLY A 51 -5.80 18.25 -9.75
C GLY A 51 -6.37 17.50 -8.54
N VAL A 52 -5.67 16.48 -8.01
CA VAL A 52 -6.09 15.84 -6.78
C VAL A 52 -5.82 16.75 -5.58
N ASN A 53 -6.85 17.09 -4.82
CA ASN A 53 -6.69 17.82 -3.57
C ASN A 53 -6.18 16.87 -2.48
N ILE A 54 -5.02 17.16 -1.87
CA ILE A 54 -4.45 16.30 -0.82
C ILE A 54 -4.31 17.11 0.47
N ILE A 55 -5.09 16.72 1.47
CA ILE A 55 -5.05 17.26 2.84
C ILE A 55 -4.18 16.34 3.67
N THR A 56 -2.97 16.81 3.98
CA THR A 56 -1.97 16.10 4.76
C THR A 56 -2.14 16.33 6.26
N ARG A 57 -1.62 15.40 7.10
CA ARG A 57 -1.67 15.46 8.57
C ARG A 57 -3.10 15.57 9.09
N ALA A 58 -4.04 14.93 8.38
CA ALA A 58 -5.44 14.89 8.69
C ALA A 58 -5.79 13.56 9.37
N SER A 59 -6.36 13.64 10.56
CA SER A 59 -6.89 12.49 11.30
C SER A 59 -8.41 12.54 11.22
N VAL A 60 -9.01 11.58 10.49
CA VAL A 60 -10.46 11.48 10.38
C VAL A 60 -11.04 11.06 11.71
N THR A 61 -12.07 11.76 12.17
CA THR A 61 -12.79 11.50 13.41
C THR A 61 -14.04 10.67 13.18
N HIS A 62 -14.86 11.03 12.21
CA HIS A 62 -16.05 10.28 11.82
C HIS A 62 -16.51 10.63 10.40
N VAL A 63 -17.45 9.85 9.90
CA VAL A 63 -18.10 10.05 8.60
C VAL A 63 -19.59 10.06 8.80
N ASP A 64 -20.25 11.14 8.41
CA ASP A 64 -21.72 11.25 8.40
C ASP A 64 -22.25 10.90 7.02
N THR A 65 -23.19 9.95 6.99
CA THR A 65 -24.01 9.62 5.84
C THR A 65 -25.43 10.08 6.13
N GLY A 66 -25.71 11.35 5.87
CA GLY A 66 -26.99 11.98 6.25
C GLY A 66 -28.11 11.83 5.23
N ALA A 67 -29.23 12.55 5.47
CA ALA A 67 -30.42 12.54 4.61
C ALA A 67 -30.18 13.10 3.20
N ASN A 68 -29.09 13.79 2.97
CA ASN A 68 -28.63 14.25 1.65
C ASN A 68 -27.74 13.16 1.02
N LEU A 69 -27.92 12.90 -0.27
CA LEU A 69 -27.04 12.02 -1.04
C LEU A 69 -25.58 12.46 -0.86
N GLY A 70 -24.71 11.53 -0.41
CA GLY A 70 -23.29 11.79 -0.17
C GLY A 70 -22.85 11.51 1.25
N ALA A 71 -21.60 11.88 1.55
CA ALA A 71 -20.98 11.71 2.86
C ALA A 71 -20.17 12.95 3.26
N THR A 72 -20.22 13.32 4.53
CA THR A 72 -19.37 14.34 5.12
C THR A 72 -18.32 13.67 5.98
N VAL A 73 -17.05 13.89 5.63
CA VAL A 73 -15.90 13.36 6.38
C VAL A 73 -15.38 14.45 7.29
N HIS A 74 -15.41 14.19 8.61
CA HIS A 74 -14.90 15.08 9.64
C HIS A 74 -13.48 14.68 10.03
N TYR A 75 -12.62 15.66 10.24
CA TYR A 75 -11.21 15.43 10.56
C TYR A 75 -10.59 16.57 11.36
N THR A 76 -9.58 16.27 12.13
CA THR A 76 -8.67 17.26 12.72
C THR A 76 -7.39 17.32 11.89
N ARG A 77 -6.70 18.44 11.94
CA ARG A 77 -5.44 18.63 11.22
C ARG A 77 -4.36 19.16 12.15
N GLU A 78 -3.18 18.54 12.12
CA GLU A 78 -2.04 18.97 12.90
C GLU A 78 -1.70 20.46 12.62
N GLY A 79 -1.58 21.25 13.68
CA GLY A 79 -1.30 22.68 13.61
C GLY A 79 -2.50 23.57 13.25
N GLN A 80 -3.72 23.01 13.29
CA GLN A 80 -4.96 23.77 13.13
C GLN A 80 -5.94 23.41 14.24
N ASP A 81 -6.54 24.43 14.84
CA ASP A 81 -7.53 24.24 15.89
C ASP A 81 -8.91 23.89 15.33
N GLY A 82 -9.59 23.01 16.07
CA GLY A 82 -10.96 22.61 15.76
C GLY A 82 -11.07 21.50 14.71
N GLU A 83 -12.28 20.98 14.62
CA GLU A 83 -12.66 19.99 13.64
C GLU A 83 -13.03 20.67 12.32
N GLN A 84 -12.61 20.04 11.24
CA GLN A 84 -12.91 20.43 9.88
C GLN A 84 -13.73 19.35 9.19
N SER A 85 -14.35 19.68 8.08
CA SER A 85 -15.10 18.71 7.30
C SER A 85 -14.94 18.90 5.79
N VAL A 86 -15.15 17.82 5.04
CA VAL A 86 -15.27 17.85 3.59
C VAL A 86 -16.43 16.96 3.17
N TRP A 87 -17.29 17.50 2.32
CA TRP A 87 -18.40 16.76 1.73
C TRP A 87 -17.99 16.16 0.38
N GLY A 88 -18.57 15.03 0.03
CA GLY A 88 -18.46 14.41 -1.27
C GLY A 88 -19.66 13.51 -1.56
N GLU A 89 -19.95 13.31 -2.85
CA GLU A 89 -21.01 12.38 -3.28
C GLU A 89 -20.68 10.94 -2.90
N ILE A 90 -19.37 10.60 -2.83
CA ILE A 90 -18.86 9.29 -2.44
C ILE A 90 -17.69 9.47 -1.48
N ALA A 91 -17.68 8.73 -0.38
CA ALA A 91 -16.53 8.56 0.49
C ALA A 91 -15.98 7.13 0.35
N LEU A 92 -14.70 7.02 -0.06
CA LEU A 92 -13.98 5.75 -0.09
C LEU A 92 -13.03 5.68 1.10
N VAL A 93 -13.18 4.63 1.92
CA VAL A 93 -12.26 4.30 3.02
C VAL A 93 -11.25 3.27 2.52
N ALA A 94 -9.97 3.66 2.45
CA ALA A 94 -8.88 2.83 1.94
C ALA A 94 -7.66 2.90 2.89
N ILE A 95 -7.91 2.56 4.17
CA ILE A 95 -6.93 2.68 5.27
C ILE A 95 -6.24 1.36 5.62
N GLY A 96 -6.59 0.27 4.96
CA GLY A 96 -6.06 -1.07 5.18
C GLY A 96 -7.09 -2.14 4.85
N ARG A 97 -6.68 -3.38 5.03
CA ARG A 97 -7.51 -4.58 4.91
C ARG A 97 -7.12 -5.54 6.01
N ASP A 98 -8.10 -6.15 6.64
CA ASP A 98 -7.89 -7.19 7.62
C ASP A 98 -8.15 -8.56 6.96
N PRO A 99 -7.40 -9.61 7.30
CA PRO A 99 -7.68 -10.94 6.81
C PRO A 99 -9.01 -11.43 7.38
N ILE A 100 -9.76 -12.18 6.59
CA ILE A 100 -10.99 -12.84 7.05
C ILE A 100 -10.62 -14.30 7.33
N THR A 101 -10.60 -14.67 8.60
CA THR A 101 -10.26 -16.01 9.08
C THR A 101 -11.37 -16.54 9.99
N ASP A 102 -11.48 -17.88 10.09
CA ASP A 102 -12.45 -18.54 10.94
C ASP A 102 -11.73 -19.54 11.89
N PRO A 103 -11.88 -19.39 13.21
CA PRO A 103 -11.35 -20.36 14.18
C PRO A 103 -11.79 -21.81 13.93
N ALA A 104 -12.93 -22.01 13.25
CA ALA A 104 -13.42 -23.34 12.89
C ALA A 104 -12.50 -24.09 11.90
N TRP A 105 -11.55 -23.39 11.23
CA TRP A 105 -10.54 -24.05 10.37
C TRP A 105 -9.58 -24.92 11.19
N GLY A 106 -9.45 -24.65 12.49
CA GLY A 106 -8.61 -25.41 13.40
C GLY A 106 -7.13 -25.28 13.09
N VAL A 107 -6.72 -24.10 12.66
CA VAL A 107 -5.32 -23.64 12.48
C VAL A 107 -5.07 -22.45 13.40
N THR A 108 -3.83 -22.23 13.77
CA THR A 108 -3.46 -21.07 14.58
C THR A 108 -3.63 -19.77 13.78
N ILE A 109 -4.35 -18.81 14.39
CA ILE A 109 -4.52 -17.45 13.87
C ILE A 109 -3.72 -16.53 14.78
N ASP A 110 -2.90 -15.65 14.21
CA ASP A 110 -2.07 -14.69 14.95
C ASP A 110 -2.89 -13.52 15.53
N ASP A 111 -2.25 -12.67 16.33
CA ASP A 111 -2.89 -11.51 16.97
C ASP A 111 -3.37 -10.44 15.97
N HIS A 112 -2.96 -10.53 14.72
CA HIS A 112 -3.37 -9.65 13.62
C HIS A 112 -4.45 -10.29 12.72
N GLY A 113 -4.91 -11.47 13.07
CA GLY A 113 -5.94 -12.20 12.35
C GLY A 113 -5.46 -13.03 11.17
N HIS A 114 -4.13 -13.16 10.92
CA HIS A 114 -3.60 -14.00 9.86
C HIS A 114 -3.46 -15.45 10.31
N VAL A 115 -3.55 -16.37 9.35
CA VAL A 115 -3.17 -17.77 9.56
C VAL A 115 -1.66 -17.83 9.74
N ALA A 116 -1.22 -18.37 10.89
CA ALA A 116 0.19 -18.56 11.19
C ALA A 116 0.77 -19.68 10.29
N THR A 117 1.88 -19.37 9.60
CA THR A 117 2.58 -20.31 8.71
C THR A 117 4.08 -20.26 8.92
N ASP A 118 4.75 -21.38 8.59
CA ASP A 118 6.19 -21.35 8.36
C ASP A 118 6.54 -20.67 7.02
N ALA A 119 7.83 -20.57 6.71
CA ALA A 119 8.32 -19.97 5.47
C ALA A 119 7.87 -20.70 4.19
N TYR A 120 7.37 -21.93 4.32
CA TYR A 120 6.88 -22.77 3.23
C TYR A 120 5.34 -22.82 3.18
N GLY A 121 4.67 -21.97 3.93
CA GLY A 121 3.21 -21.90 3.98
C GLY A 121 2.53 -23.00 4.80
N ARG A 122 3.27 -23.84 5.54
CA ARG A 122 2.68 -24.87 6.40
C ARG A 122 2.05 -24.24 7.62
N THR A 123 0.85 -24.68 7.94
CA THR A 123 0.20 -24.38 9.22
C THR A 123 0.60 -25.41 10.28
N ASP A 124 0.18 -25.19 11.51
CA ASP A 124 0.30 -26.14 12.62
C ASP A 124 -0.58 -27.39 12.44
N LYS A 125 -1.55 -27.36 11.52
CA LYS A 125 -2.42 -28.48 11.21
C LYS A 125 -1.84 -29.33 10.07
N PRO A 126 -1.49 -30.60 10.30
CA PRO A 126 -0.92 -31.47 9.27
C PRO A 126 -1.78 -31.54 8.00
N GLY A 127 -1.16 -31.37 6.84
CA GLY A 127 -1.83 -31.41 5.53
C GLY A 127 -2.57 -30.13 5.17
N VAL A 128 -2.43 -29.06 5.96
CA VAL A 128 -3.05 -27.75 5.70
C VAL A 128 -1.97 -26.68 5.49
N TRP A 129 -2.09 -25.95 4.40
CA TRP A 129 -1.23 -24.82 4.02
C TRP A 129 -2.08 -23.57 3.87
N ALA A 130 -1.48 -22.40 4.03
CA ALA A 130 -2.11 -21.13 3.74
C ALA A 130 -1.22 -20.24 2.85
N VAL A 131 -1.84 -19.42 1.99
CA VAL A 131 -1.20 -18.62 0.98
C VAL A 131 -1.98 -17.31 0.73
N GLY A 132 -1.27 -16.25 0.33
CA GLY A 132 -1.87 -14.97 -0.05
C GLY A 132 -2.25 -14.10 1.14
N ASP A 133 -3.27 -13.25 0.95
CA ASP A 133 -3.66 -12.19 1.88
C ASP A 133 -4.11 -12.70 3.27
N VAL A 134 -4.42 -13.98 3.38
CA VAL A 134 -4.75 -14.64 4.66
C VAL A 134 -3.51 -14.90 5.52
N THR A 135 -2.31 -14.79 4.96
CA THR A 135 -1.02 -14.95 5.66
C THR A 135 -0.34 -13.61 5.87
N ALA A 136 0.47 -13.48 6.91
CA ALA A 136 1.23 -12.27 7.18
C ALA A 136 2.18 -11.90 6.02
N GLY A 137 2.38 -10.61 5.78
CA GLY A 137 3.25 -10.06 4.72
C GLY A 137 2.50 -9.15 3.75
N HIS A 138 3.08 -8.92 2.56
CA HIS A 138 2.47 -8.06 1.55
C HIS A 138 1.25 -8.70 0.91
N ALA A 139 0.10 -8.03 0.97
CA ALA A 139 -1.15 -8.45 0.34
C ALA A 139 -1.13 -8.16 -1.18
N LEU A 140 -0.38 -8.98 -1.94
CA LEU A 140 -0.10 -8.83 -3.36
C LEU A 140 -0.30 -10.16 -4.10
N ALA A 141 -1.02 -10.11 -5.22
CA ALA A 141 -1.36 -11.30 -6.00
C ALA A 141 -0.13 -12.10 -6.49
N HIS A 142 0.91 -11.40 -6.97
CA HIS A 142 2.13 -12.06 -7.44
C HIS A 142 2.95 -12.70 -6.31
N ARG A 143 2.88 -12.15 -5.08
CA ARG A 143 3.42 -12.83 -3.89
C ARG A 143 2.67 -14.14 -3.63
N ALA A 144 1.34 -14.12 -3.71
CA ALA A 144 0.53 -15.31 -3.54
C ALA A 144 0.81 -16.38 -4.61
N PHE A 145 1.05 -15.99 -5.87
CA PHE A 145 1.47 -16.93 -6.91
C PHE A 145 2.79 -17.61 -6.56
N GLU A 146 3.79 -16.85 -6.15
CA GLU A 146 5.09 -17.41 -5.77
C GLU A 146 4.99 -18.31 -4.54
N GLN A 147 4.23 -17.91 -3.53
CA GLN A 147 3.93 -18.78 -2.39
C GLN A 147 3.26 -20.10 -2.81
N GLY A 148 2.30 -20.02 -3.75
CA GLY A 148 1.63 -21.20 -4.28
C GLY A 148 2.59 -22.19 -4.96
N ILE A 149 3.56 -21.69 -5.71
CA ILE A 149 4.63 -22.49 -6.33
C ILE A 149 5.48 -23.16 -5.24
N VAL A 150 5.95 -22.38 -4.25
CA VAL A 150 6.74 -22.90 -3.12
C VAL A 150 5.99 -24.00 -2.38
N ILE A 151 4.70 -23.82 -2.13
CA ILE A 151 3.86 -24.83 -1.47
C ILE A 151 3.76 -26.10 -2.33
N ALA A 152 3.46 -25.96 -3.61
CA ALA A 152 3.31 -27.10 -4.51
C ALA A 152 4.60 -27.92 -4.64
N GLU A 153 5.74 -27.26 -4.79
CA GLU A 153 7.05 -27.90 -4.84
C GLU A 153 7.41 -28.57 -3.51
N THR A 154 7.07 -27.94 -2.39
CA THR A 154 7.26 -28.53 -1.06
C THR A 154 6.43 -29.80 -0.88
N ILE A 155 5.17 -29.82 -1.31
CA ILE A 155 4.29 -31.00 -1.28
C ILE A 155 4.84 -32.11 -2.18
N ALA A 156 5.42 -31.76 -3.32
CA ALA A 156 6.07 -32.69 -4.25
C ALA A 156 7.42 -33.26 -3.72
N GLY A 157 7.87 -32.82 -2.53
CA GLY A 157 9.14 -33.29 -1.94
C GLY A 157 10.37 -32.59 -2.55
N LEU A 158 10.18 -31.52 -3.32
CA LEU A 158 11.26 -30.66 -3.79
C LEU A 158 11.73 -29.74 -2.65
N ASN A 159 12.85 -29.05 -2.86
CA ASN A 159 13.43 -28.13 -1.88
C ASN A 159 13.45 -26.71 -2.44
N PRO A 160 12.27 -26.03 -2.57
CA PRO A 160 12.19 -24.69 -3.10
C PRO A 160 12.82 -23.68 -2.13
N LYS A 161 13.18 -22.50 -2.65
CA LYS A 161 13.48 -21.34 -1.79
C LYS A 161 12.16 -20.72 -1.34
N PRO A 162 12.02 -20.38 -0.04
CA PRO A 162 10.85 -19.64 0.41
C PRO A 162 10.81 -18.25 -0.22
N VAL A 163 9.62 -17.64 -0.26
CA VAL A 163 9.46 -16.27 -0.73
C VAL A 163 10.18 -15.32 0.22
N ASP A 164 11.06 -14.49 -0.32
CA ASP A 164 11.72 -13.42 0.41
C ASP A 164 10.89 -12.14 0.24
N GLU A 165 10.21 -11.71 1.29
CA GLU A 165 9.37 -10.50 1.31
C GLU A 165 10.12 -9.25 0.87
N ALA A 166 11.44 -9.17 1.11
CA ALA A 166 12.25 -8.03 0.68
C ALA A 166 12.40 -7.95 -0.84
N THR A 167 12.21 -9.06 -1.56
CA THR A 167 12.32 -9.11 -3.03
C THR A 167 10.97 -9.02 -3.75
N VAL A 168 9.86 -8.95 -3.00
CA VAL A 168 8.51 -8.80 -3.58
C VAL A 168 8.31 -7.36 -4.07
N PRO A 169 8.17 -7.11 -5.39
CA PRO A 169 7.97 -5.76 -5.88
C PRO A 169 6.57 -5.25 -5.54
N GLN A 170 6.51 -4.01 -5.08
CA GLN A 170 5.27 -3.29 -4.84
C GLN A 170 5.02 -2.30 -5.96
N ILE A 171 3.82 -2.25 -6.50
CA ILE A 171 3.44 -1.38 -7.60
C ILE A 171 2.16 -0.63 -7.23
N VAL A 172 2.09 0.62 -7.62
CA VAL A 172 0.89 1.46 -7.53
C VAL A 172 0.58 1.97 -8.93
N PHE A 173 -0.55 1.55 -9.49
CA PHE A 173 -1.01 1.93 -10.82
C PHE A 173 -1.75 3.27 -10.79
N SER A 174 -1.15 4.26 -10.16
CA SER A 174 -1.60 5.65 -10.16
C SER A 174 -1.07 6.40 -11.40
N PHE A 175 -1.43 7.66 -11.53
CA PHE A 175 -0.84 8.53 -12.53
C PHE A 175 -0.10 9.71 -11.87
N PRO A 176 1.26 9.71 -11.93
CA PRO A 176 2.15 8.68 -12.49
C PRO A 176 2.18 7.38 -11.68
N GLU A 177 2.62 6.29 -12.33
CA GLU A 177 2.86 5.01 -11.66
C GLU A 177 4.05 5.09 -10.71
N ALA A 178 4.03 4.27 -9.65
CA ALA A 178 5.13 4.12 -8.74
C ALA A 178 5.42 2.64 -8.48
N ALA A 179 6.70 2.29 -8.37
CA ALA A 179 7.12 0.93 -8.03
C ALA A 179 8.27 0.97 -7.01
N SER A 180 8.33 -0.03 -6.15
CA SER A 180 9.37 -0.18 -5.15
C SER A 180 9.69 -1.65 -4.93
N VAL A 181 10.96 -1.98 -4.70
CA VAL A 181 11.41 -3.30 -4.28
C VAL A 181 12.65 -3.16 -3.42
N GLY A 182 12.82 -3.99 -2.41
CA GLY A 182 13.94 -3.94 -1.50
C GLY A 182 13.79 -2.90 -0.39
N LEU A 183 14.90 -2.55 0.23
CA LEU A 183 14.95 -1.66 1.39
C LEU A 183 14.86 -0.19 0.96
N THR A 184 14.19 0.62 1.75
CA THR A 184 14.34 2.08 1.69
C THR A 184 15.70 2.50 2.26
N VAL A 185 16.10 3.75 1.99
CA VAL A 185 17.34 4.30 2.55
C VAL A 185 17.31 4.24 4.09
N GLU A 186 16.19 4.60 4.69
CA GLU A 186 16.01 4.57 6.14
C GLU A 186 16.11 3.14 6.71
N GLN A 187 15.52 2.16 6.02
CA GLN A 187 15.62 0.76 6.42
C GLN A 187 17.05 0.22 6.27
N ALA A 188 17.74 0.59 5.19
CA ALA A 188 19.12 0.21 4.99
C ALA A 188 20.05 0.82 6.06
N GLN A 189 19.85 2.09 6.41
CA GLN A 189 20.61 2.78 7.46
C GLN A 189 20.39 2.19 8.86
N ALA A 190 19.24 1.57 9.10
CA ALA A 190 18.93 0.92 10.37
C ALA A 190 19.56 -0.50 10.48
N ARG A 191 20.19 -1.02 9.42
CA ARG A 191 20.85 -2.33 9.41
C ARG A 191 22.30 -2.23 9.85
N GLU A 192 22.67 -3.01 10.85
CA GLU A 192 24.04 -3.05 11.40
C GLU A 192 25.02 -3.82 10.51
N ASP A 193 24.52 -4.70 9.64
CA ASP A 193 25.35 -5.52 8.73
C ASP A 193 25.76 -4.79 7.44
N LEU A 194 25.23 -3.59 7.20
CA LEU A 194 25.59 -2.75 6.07
C LEU A 194 26.65 -1.72 6.46
N ILE A 195 27.80 -1.75 5.82
CA ILE A 195 28.97 -0.91 6.17
C ILE A 195 28.91 0.45 5.45
N GLU A 196 28.48 0.46 4.19
CA GLU A 196 28.40 1.67 3.37
C GLU A 196 27.12 1.68 2.56
N ILE A 197 26.35 2.79 2.64
CA ILE A 197 25.11 2.98 1.90
C ILE A 197 25.27 4.18 0.99
N LYS A 198 25.05 3.96 -0.31
CA LYS A 198 25.05 5.04 -1.32
C LYS A 198 23.68 5.15 -1.96
N GLU A 199 23.14 6.36 -1.95
CA GLU A 199 21.92 6.69 -2.69
C GLU A 199 22.28 7.31 -4.03
N THR A 200 21.73 6.75 -5.11
CA THR A 200 21.88 7.32 -6.45
C THR A 200 20.51 7.60 -7.05
N ASN A 201 20.34 8.79 -7.62
CA ASN A 201 19.12 9.19 -8.31
C ASN A 201 19.36 9.28 -9.81
N TYR A 202 18.48 8.63 -10.57
CA TYR A 202 18.45 8.74 -12.02
C TYR A 202 17.20 9.52 -12.46
N PRO A 203 17.36 10.76 -12.98
CA PRO A 203 16.23 11.54 -13.46
C PRO A 203 15.62 10.91 -14.70
N MET A 204 14.31 10.72 -14.72
CA MET A 204 13.59 10.15 -15.88
C MET A 204 13.66 11.05 -17.13
N LEU A 205 13.97 12.34 -16.98
CA LEU A 205 14.29 13.26 -18.07
C LEU A 205 15.44 12.77 -18.98
N ALA A 206 16.33 11.91 -18.47
CA ALA A 206 17.39 11.30 -19.25
C ALA A 206 16.93 10.02 -19.99
N ASN A 207 15.71 9.56 -19.77
CA ASN A 207 15.17 8.37 -20.42
C ASN A 207 14.46 8.74 -21.72
N ALA A 208 14.99 8.30 -22.87
CA ALA A 208 14.45 8.63 -24.19
C ALA A 208 12.97 8.22 -24.36
N ARG A 209 12.55 7.09 -23.79
CA ARG A 209 11.15 6.63 -23.85
C ARG A 209 10.19 7.56 -23.11
N MET A 210 10.63 8.09 -21.95
CA MET A 210 9.85 9.04 -21.17
C MET A 210 9.73 10.39 -21.88
N LEU A 211 10.84 10.85 -22.50
CA LEU A 211 10.82 12.05 -23.34
C LEU A 211 9.85 11.93 -24.52
N MET A 212 9.87 10.79 -25.22
CA MET A 212 8.94 10.53 -26.35
C MET A 212 7.47 10.52 -25.90
N ARG A 213 7.18 10.10 -24.68
CA ARG A 213 5.81 10.09 -24.11
C ARG A 213 5.39 11.45 -23.54
N GLY A 214 6.28 12.41 -23.43
CA GLY A 214 6.00 13.70 -22.77
C GLY A 214 5.70 13.56 -21.28
N THR A 215 6.16 12.49 -20.62
CA THR A 215 5.90 12.17 -19.22
C THR A 215 7.15 12.30 -18.35
N ALA A 216 8.21 12.90 -18.87
CA ALA A 216 9.47 13.15 -18.14
C ALA A 216 9.42 14.42 -17.30
#